data_def80f549a09978bc7231f4cb9a9190d
#
_entry.id   def80f549a09978bc7231f4cb9a9190d
#
_cell.length_a   1.000
_cell.length_b   1.000
_cell.length_c   1.000
_cell.angle_alpha   90.00
_cell.angle_beta   90.00
_cell.angle_gamma   90.00
#
_symmetry.space_group_name_H-M   'P 1'
#
loop_
_entity.id
_entity.type
_entity.pdbx_description
1 polymer ?
#
loop_
_entity_poly.entity_id
_entity_poly.type
_entity_poly.pdbx_seq_one_letter_code
_entity_poly.pdbx_strand_id
1 'polypeptide(L)'
;MKILFYDDFKLGVLSGEKVVDVSGKVTDIPMVGPHDLINGLIENFERYRDGFEEAVAHGEGVPLDSVRIRPPLPRPINIDCMAVNYMENGTRSEPAPINAFTKASNSIIGPNGTMILQDIPATVFEGEAELGVVIGKRCYQVSETDAMNYVFGYVNIIDGSARGLPPAGNVFFQMKARETFTPIGPYLVTKDEIANPQSIPIKLWVNGKVMQDFNTDDMAHSIKRCIEWISHVHTLEPGDIIATGTNHRGLNPFHDGDLVELECEGLGRLKVNIKDDLKRTWERITRLDRMEKGLEPPHAPQLTGKYGPK
;
A
#
# COMPACT_ATOMS: atom_id res chain seq x y z
N MET A 1 0.45 5.74 17.43
CA MET A 1 -0.01 4.35 17.71
C MET A 1 0.04 3.48 16.49
N LYS A 2 0.21 2.14 16.65
CA LYS A 2 0.08 1.15 15.56
C LYS A 2 -1.19 0.35 15.79
N ILE A 3 -2.21 0.62 14.99
CA ILE A 3 -3.56 0.03 15.10
C ILE A 3 -3.65 -1.12 14.09
N LEU A 4 -4.30 -2.22 14.47
CA LEU A 4 -4.47 -3.40 13.63
C LEU A 4 -5.78 -4.11 13.91
N PHE A 5 -6.26 -4.84 12.90
CA PHE A 5 -7.22 -5.90 13.10
C PHE A 5 -6.52 -7.26 13.21
N TYR A 6 -7.00 -8.13 14.06
CA TYR A 6 -6.47 -9.49 14.22
C TYR A 6 -7.58 -10.52 14.42
N ASP A 7 -7.27 -11.77 14.14
CA ASP A 7 -8.18 -12.93 14.21
C ASP A 7 -9.53 -12.67 13.50
N ASP A 8 -10.63 -12.65 14.21
CA ASP A 8 -11.96 -12.37 13.69
C ASP A 8 -12.28 -10.86 13.66
N PHE A 9 -11.32 -10.05 13.18
CA PHE A 9 -11.39 -8.60 13.12
C PHE A 9 -11.57 -7.91 14.46
N LYS A 10 -10.99 -8.47 15.53
CA LYS A 10 -10.81 -7.74 16.77
C LYS A 10 -9.90 -6.55 16.54
N LEU A 11 -10.20 -5.44 17.18
CA LEU A 11 -9.35 -4.24 17.12
C LEU A 11 -8.26 -4.31 18.17
N GLY A 12 -7.02 -4.06 17.78
CA GLY A 12 -5.86 -4.08 18.68
C GLY A 12 -4.93 -2.89 18.46
N VAL A 13 -4.12 -2.62 19.47
CA VAL A 13 -2.98 -1.71 19.41
C VAL A 13 -1.71 -2.51 19.68
N LEU A 14 -0.70 -2.31 18.83
CA LEU A 14 0.61 -2.94 19.02
C LEU A 14 1.37 -2.24 20.16
N SER A 15 1.84 -3.03 21.13
CA SER A 15 2.69 -2.60 22.25
C SER A 15 3.92 -3.52 22.33
N GLY A 16 5.06 -3.04 21.87
CA GLY A 16 6.23 -3.90 21.66
C GLY A 16 5.94 -5.05 20.69
N GLU A 17 6.07 -6.29 21.17
CA GLU A 17 5.75 -7.51 20.39
C GLU A 17 4.41 -8.14 20.79
N LYS A 18 3.53 -7.35 21.40
CA LYS A 18 2.20 -7.80 21.84
C LYS A 18 1.08 -6.98 21.21
N VAL A 19 -0.07 -7.62 21.02
CA VAL A 19 -1.32 -6.98 20.60
C VAL A 19 -2.21 -6.83 21.83
N VAL A 20 -2.54 -5.59 22.18
CA VAL A 20 -3.49 -5.27 23.24
C VAL A 20 -4.87 -5.11 22.63
N ASP A 21 -5.85 -5.89 23.09
CA ASP A 21 -7.24 -5.80 22.62
C ASP A 21 -7.90 -4.50 23.10
N VAL A 22 -8.39 -3.72 22.16
CA VAL A 22 -9.12 -2.46 22.44
C VAL A 22 -10.56 -2.50 21.89
N SER A 23 -11.03 -3.65 21.44
CA SER A 23 -12.38 -3.81 20.86
C SER A 23 -13.48 -3.35 21.81
N GLY A 24 -13.30 -3.55 23.12
CA GLY A 24 -14.25 -3.12 24.13
C GLY A 24 -14.36 -1.59 24.32
N LYS A 25 -13.40 -0.82 23.80
CA LYS A 25 -13.37 0.65 23.92
C LYS A 25 -14.14 1.37 22.80
N VAL A 26 -14.57 0.64 21.76
CA VAL A 26 -15.17 1.20 20.52
C VAL A 26 -16.57 0.63 20.23
N THR A 27 -17.23 0.06 21.24
CA THR A 27 -18.53 -0.63 21.09
C THR A 27 -19.69 0.29 20.72
N ASP A 28 -19.51 1.58 20.84
CA ASP A 28 -20.49 2.62 20.52
C ASP A 28 -20.39 3.11 19.07
N ILE A 29 -19.39 2.65 18.31
CA ILE A 29 -19.30 2.93 16.86
C ILE A 29 -20.31 2.04 16.13
N PRO A 30 -21.30 2.63 15.41
CA PRO A 30 -22.22 1.85 14.59
C PRO A 30 -21.46 1.13 13.48
N MET A 31 -21.62 -0.20 13.37
CA MET A 31 -20.95 -0.98 12.34
C MET A 31 -21.80 -2.13 11.83
N VAL A 32 -21.68 -2.43 10.55
CA VAL A 32 -22.13 -3.67 9.91
C VAL A 32 -20.95 -4.61 9.69
N GLY A 33 -19.75 -4.05 9.60
CA GLY A 33 -18.52 -4.81 9.40
C GLY A 33 -17.27 -4.03 9.83
N PRO A 34 -16.08 -4.66 9.77
CA PRO A 34 -14.84 -4.06 10.27
C PRO A 34 -14.45 -2.77 9.53
N HIS A 35 -14.89 -2.58 8.30
CA HIS A 35 -14.66 -1.34 7.55
C HIS A 35 -15.42 -0.15 8.14
N ASP A 36 -16.65 -0.34 8.62
CA ASP A 36 -17.40 0.73 9.28
C ASP A 36 -16.74 1.09 10.62
N LEU A 37 -16.32 0.05 11.38
CA LEU A 37 -15.63 0.24 12.64
C LEU A 37 -14.38 1.10 12.48
N ILE A 38 -13.49 0.75 11.52
CA ILE A 38 -12.24 1.49 11.36
C ILE A 38 -12.47 2.90 10.83
N ASN A 39 -13.43 3.12 9.92
CA ASN A 39 -13.77 4.45 9.42
C ASN A 39 -14.36 5.33 10.53
N GLY A 40 -15.29 4.79 11.34
CA GLY A 40 -15.84 5.51 12.49
C GLY A 40 -14.80 5.80 13.58
N LEU A 41 -13.85 4.89 13.79
CA LEU A 41 -12.70 5.11 14.67
C LEU A 41 -11.81 6.25 14.16
N ILE A 42 -11.43 6.22 12.88
CA ILE A 42 -10.58 7.23 12.27
C ILE A 42 -11.21 8.62 12.39
N GLU A 43 -12.48 8.74 12.05
CA GLU A 43 -13.22 10.01 12.10
C GLU A 43 -13.29 10.60 13.52
N ASN A 44 -13.38 9.75 14.53
CA ASN A 44 -13.59 10.14 15.92
C ASN A 44 -12.41 9.76 16.86
N PHE A 45 -11.21 9.58 16.32
CA PHE A 45 -10.07 8.96 17.00
C PHE A 45 -9.71 9.63 18.34
N GLU A 46 -9.75 10.94 18.40
CA GLU A 46 -9.40 11.67 19.63
C GLU A 46 -10.31 11.31 20.82
N ARG A 47 -11.54 10.86 20.56
CA ARG A 47 -12.46 10.38 21.60
C ARG A 47 -12.02 9.06 22.22
N TYR A 48 -11.30 8.23 21.46
CA TYR A 48 -10.90 6.88 21.85
C TYR A 48 -9.42 6.79 22.26
N ARG A 49 -8.61 7.77 21.90
CA ARG A 49 -7.15 7.78 22.11
C ARG A 49 -6.76 7.48 23.55
N ASP A 50 -7.29 8.23 24.51
CA ASP A 50 -6.95 8.08 25.94
C ASP A 50 -7.29 6.66 26.44
N GLY A 51 -8.45 6.12 26.00
CA GLY A 51 -8.86 4.77 26.34
C GLY A 51 -7.95 3.68 25.75
N PHE A 52 -7.36 3.93 24.58
CA PHE A 52 -6.37 3.04 23.97
C PHE A 52 -5.02 3.14 24.69
N GLU A 53 -4.57 4.34 25.06
CA GLU A 53 -3.34 4.55 25.82
C GLU A 53 -3.43 3.89 27.20
N GLU A 54 -4.57 4.04 27.88
CA GLU A 54 -4.85 3.33 29.14
C GLU A 54 -4.78 1.81 28.96
N ALA A 55 -5.43 1.28 27.93
CA ALA A 55 -5.42 -0.15 27.64
C ALA A 55 -4.00 -0.67 27.37
N VAL A 56 -3.19 0.09 26.62
CA VAL A 56 -1.78 -0.25 26.34
C VAL A 56 -0.92 -0.21 27.60
N ALA A 57 -1.16 0.77 28.47
CA ALA A 57 -0.40 0.93 29.74
C ALA A 57 -0.67 -0.20 30.74
N HIS A 58 -1.87 -0.76 30.76
CA HIS A 58 -2.33 -1.73 31.77
C HIS A 58 -2.71 -3.11 31.21
N GLY A 59 -2.81 -3.24 29.88
CA GLY A 59 -3.24 -4.49 29.23
C GLY A 59 -2.13 -5.54 29.17
N GLU A 60 -2.48 -6.82 29.35
CA GLU A 60 -1.51 -7.90 29.27
C GLU A 60 -1.14 -8.27 27.82
N GLY A 61 -1.88 -7.90 26.81
CA GLY A 61 -1.65 -8.19 25.40
C GLY A 61 -1.28 -9.65 25.08
N VAL A 62 -1.62 -10.11 23.89
CA VAL A 62 -1.20 -11.44 23.38
C VAL A 62 0.01 -11.29 22.45
N PRO A 63 0.91 -12.32 22.36
CA PRO A 63 2.05 -12.26 21.44
C PRO A 63 1.59 -12.01 20.01
N LEU A 64 2.28 -11.11 19.29
CA LEU A 64 1.96 -10.73 17.91
C LEU A 64 2.01 -11.95 16.95
N ASP A 65 2.93 -12.86 17.17
CA ASP A 65 3.12 -14.06 16.36
C ASP A 65 2.05 -15.16 16.63
N SER A 66 1.28 -15.01 17.71
CA SER A 66 0.18 -15.92 18.06
C SER A 66 -1.16 -15.58 17.42
N VAL A 67 -1.26 -14.43 16.75
CA VAL A 67 -2.50 -13.93 16.13
C VAL A 67 -2.39 -13.80 14.62
N ARG A 68 -3.52 -13.91 13.95
CA ARG A 68 -3.62 -13.63 12.51
C ARG A 68 -3.92 -12.15 12.27
N ILE A 69 -2.94 -11.40 11.78
CA ILE A 69 -3.16 -9.99 11.41
C ILE A 69 -4.05 -9.92 10.17
N ARG A 70 -5.01 -8.99 10.19
CA ARG A 70 -5.93 -8.69 9.09
C ARG A 70 -5.57 -7.36 8.43
N PRO A 71 -6.09 -7.06 7.22
CA PRO A 71 -5.88 -5.75 6.62
C PRO A 71 -6.41 -4.65 7.55
N PRO A 72 -5.61 -3.61 7.86
CA PRO A 72 -6.02 -2.55 8.80
C PRO A 72 -7.15 -1.67 8.24
N LEU A 73 -7.29 -1.61 6.92
CA LEU A 73 -8.37 -0.92 6.20
C LEU A 73 -9.00 -1.94 5.23
N PRO A 74 -9.98 -2.76 5.70
CA PRO A 74 -10.47 -3.89 4.91
C PRO A 74 -11.23 -3.49 3.64
N ARG A 75 -11.84 -2.31 3.63
CA ARG A 75 -12.64 -1.82 2.51
C ARG A 75 -12.78 -0.30 2.55
N PRO A 76 -11.73 0.46 2.20
CA PRO A 76 -11.83 1.91 2.05
C PRO A 76 -12.84 2.25 0.93
N ILE A 77 -13.41 3.44 0.99
CA ILE A 77 -14.32 3.94 -0.06
C ILE A 77 -13.51 4.19 -1.32
N ASN A 78 -12.40 4.91 -1.21
CA ASN A 78 -11.51 5.21 -2.32
C ASN A 78 -10.09 4.71 -2.02
N ILE A 79 -9.41 4.25 -3.08
CA ILE A 79 -7.97 3.96 -3.11
C ILE A 79 -7.43 4.71 -4.31
N ASP A 80 -6.98 5.94 -4.08
CA ASP A 80 -6.41 6.80 -5.10
C ASP A 80 -4.91 6.58 -5.20
N CYS A 81 -4.42 6.27 -6.38
CA CYS A 81 -3.01 5.93 -6.60
C CYS A 81 -2.37 6.94 -7.53
N MET A 82 -1.31 7.61 -7.06
CA MET A 82 -0.55 8.56 -7.87
C MET A 82 0.24 7.84 -8.95
N ALA A 83 0.09 8.29 -10.19
CA ALA A 83 0.81 7.74 -11.33
C ALA A 83 2.13 8.50 -11.56
N VAL A 84 3.23 7.75 -11.65
CA VAL A 84 4.57 8.30 -12.02
C VAL A 84 5.00 9.45 -11.09
N ASN A 85 4.87 9.27 -9.78
CA ASN A 85 5.10 10.34 -8.79
C ASN A 85 6.51 10.32 -8.18
N TYR A 86 7.54 9.82 -8.88
CA TYR A 86 8.93 9.84 -8.40
C TYR A 86 9.89 10.36 -9.47
N MET A 87 10.94 11.03 -9.04
CA MET A 87 11.99 11.57 -9.91
C MET A 87 13.02 10.53 -10.34
N GLU A 88 12.84 9.27 -9.88
CA GLU A 88 13.68 8.13 -10.24
C GLU A 88 15.16 8.34 -9.90
N ASN A 89 15.42 8.89 -8.70
CA ASN A 89 16.75 9.25 -8.24
C ASN A 89 17.49 10.20 -9.22
N GLY A 90 16.77 11.18 -9.76
CA GLY A 90 17.31 12.19 -10.66
C GLY A 90 17.47 11.73 -12.12
N THR A 91 16.98 10.55 -12.50
CA THR A 91 16.97 10.15 -13.93
C THR A 91 15.89 10.88 -14.74
N ARG A 92 14.87 11.40 -14.07
CA ARG A 92 13.91 12.35 -14.66
C ARG A 92 14.40 13.77 -14.46
N SER A 93 14.47 14.54 -15.53
CA SER A 93 14.85 15.95 -15.48
C SER A 93 13.71 16.85 -14.96
N GLU A 94 12.46 16.43 -15.15
CA GLU A 94 11.26 17.17 -14.77
C GLU A 94 10.21 16.23 -14.20
N PRO A 95 9.36 16.73 -13.25
CA PRO A 95 8.19 16.00 -12.77
C PRO A 95 7.26 15.61 -13.92
N ALA A 96 6.75 14.37 -13.90
CA ALA A 96 5.62 14.04 -14.77
C ALA A 96 4.40 14.89 -14.40
N PRO A 97 3.51 15.22 -15.35
CA PRO A 97 2.24 15.84 -15.01
C PRO A 97 1.51 15.03 -13.94
N ILE A 98 0.98 15.72 -12.93
CA ILE A 98 0.27 15.06 -11.84
C ILE A 98 -0.93 14.27 -12.39
N ASN A 99 -1.04 13.01 -12.01
CA ASN A 99 -2.10 12.11 -12.47
C ASN A 99 -2.34 11.02 -11.42
N ALA A 100 -3.54 10.45 -11.41
CA ALA A 100 -3.91 9.35 -10.55
C ALA A 100 -4.89 8.38 -11.23
N PHE A 101 -5.04 7.22 -10.64
CA PHE A 101 -6.06 6.22 -10.97
C PHE A 101 -6.60 5.62 -9.68
N THR A 102 -7.72 4.91 -9.74
CA THR A 102 -8.31 4.23 -8.59
C THR A 102 -8.11 2.72 -8.68
N LYS A 103 -7.95 2.08 -7.52
CA LYS A 103 -8.00 0.62 -7.38
C LYS A 103 -9.35 0.20 -6.81
N ALA A 104 -9.76 -1.02 -7.09
CA ALA A 104 -11.00 -1.58 -6.54
C ALA A 104 -10.84 -1.86 -5.03
N SER A 105 -11.80 -1.42 -4.22
CA SER A 105 -11.76 -1.64 -2.76
C SER A 105 -11.74 -3.13 -2.37
N ASN A 106 -12.31 -4.02 -3.20
CA ASN A 106 -12.29 -5.46 -3.00
C ASN A 106 -10.98 -6.15 -3.45
N SER A 107 -10.02 -5.39 -3.95
CA SER A 107 -8.68 -5.92 -4.30
C SER A 107 -7.74 -6.03 -3.09
N ILE A 108 -8.16 -5.54 -1.91
CA ILE A 108 -7.35 -5.55 -0.69
C ILE A 108 -7.13 -6.97 -0.18
N ILE A 109 -5.87 -7.24 0.18
CA ILE A 109 -5.45 -8.35 1.02
C ILE A 109 -4.58 -7.83 2.17
N GLY A 110 -4.60 -8.54 3.29
CA GLY A 110 -3.79 -8.20 4.47
C GLY A 110 -2.46 -8.92 4.51
N PRO A 111 -1.72 -8.75 5.61
CA PRO A 111 -0.45 -9.42 5.85
C PRO A 111 -0.55 -10.95 5.74
N ASN A 112 0.47 -11.56 5.16
CA ASN A 112 0.55 -12.99 4.83
C ASN A 112 -0.55 -13.47 3.86
N GLY A 113 -1.30 -12.54 3.24
CA GLY A 113 -2.22 -12.84 2.16
C GLY A 113 -1.50 -13.32 0.90
N THR A 114 -2.28 -13.77 -0.08
CA THR A 114 -1.74 -14.28 -1.35
C THR A 114 -2.22 -13.41 -2.51
N MET A 115 -1.29 -12.78 -3.21
CA MET A 115 -1.55 -12.12 -4.49
C MET A 115 -1.57 -13.17 -5.60
N ILE A 116 -2.66 -13.22 -6.34
CA ILE A 116 -2.89 -14.22 -7.40
C ILE A 116 -2.61 -13.59 -8.77
N LEU A 117 -1.62 -14.14 -9.47
CA LEU A 117 -1.32 -13.76 -10.86
C LEU A 117 -2.34 -14.42 -11.79
N GLN A 118 -3.38 -13.68 -12.16
CA GLN A 118 -4.52 -14.20 -12.92
C GLN A 118 -4.13 -14.75 -14.30
N ASP A 119 -4.95 -15.66 -14.84
CA ASP A 119 -4.81 -16.22 -16.20
C ASP A 119 -5.21 -15.18 -17.27
N ILE A 120 -4.32 -14.26 -17.56
CA ILE A 120 -4.46 -13.19 -18.53
C ILE A 120 -3.14 -12.99 -19.30
N PRO A 121 -3.18 -12.45 -20.54
CA PRO A 121 -1.98 -12.26 -21.38
C PRO A 121 -1.17 -11.02 -20.97
N ALA A 122 -0.91 -10.84 -19.67
CA ALA A 122 -0.01 -9.80 -19.21
C ALA A 122 1.43 -10.14 -19.61
N THR A 123 2.17 -9.14 -20.07
CA THR A 123 3.59 -9.30 -20.40
C THR A 123 4.44 -9.57 -19.17
N VAL A 124 4.07 -8.97 -18.02
CA VAL A 124 4.71 -9.19 -16.73
C VAL A 124 3.78 -8.81 -15.59
N PHE A 125 3.96 -9.45 -14.43
CA PHE A 125 3.36 -9.06 -13.16
C PHE A 125 4.42 -8.50 -12.24
N GLU A 126 4.14 -7.33 -11.66
CA GLU A 126 5.04 -6.60 -10.76
C GLU A 126 4.24 -6.07 -9.55
N GLY A 127 4.94 -5.66 -8.50
CA GLY A 127 4.36 -4.93 -7.36
C GLY A 127 5.19 -3.70 -7.04
N GLU A 128 4.53 -2.59 -6.93
CA GLU A 128 5.08 -1.28 -6.62
C GLU A 128 5.02 -1.04 -5.12
N ALA A 129 6.17 -0.81 -4.49
CA ALA A 129 6.26 -0.44 -3.09
C ALA A 129 5.82 1.02 -2.90
N GLU A 130 4.87 1.28 -2.02
CA GLU A 130 4.34 2.61 -1.83
C GLU A 130 4.04 2.92 -0.36
N LEU A 131 4.16 4.21 -0.01
CA LEU A 131 3.56 4.77 1.17
C LEU A 131 2.09 5.07 0.89
N GLY A 132 1.18 4.52 1.69
CA GLY A 132 -0.23 4.88 1.70
C GLY A 132 -0.50 5.95 2.76
N VAL A 133 -1.07 7.09 2.35
CA VAL A 133 -1.55 8.14 3.24
C VAL A 133 -3.02 7.91 3.51
N VAL A 134 -3.40 7.83 4.79
CA VAL A 134 -4.78 7.57 5.21
C VAL A 134 -5.45 8.86 5.64
N ILE A 135 -6.59 9.16 5.03
CA ILE A 135 -7.37 10.36 5.32
C ILE A 135 -8.11 10.19 6.64
N GLY A 136 -8.08 11.22 7.48
CA GLY A 136 -8.66 11.23 8.82
C GLY A 136 -9.94 12.04 8.95
N LYS A 137 -10.17 12.97 8.02
CA LYS A 137 -11.33 13.87 8.05
C LYS A 137 -11.84 14.08 6.64
N ARG A 138 -13.16 14.09 6.48
CA ARG A 138 -13.77 14.45 5.22
C ARG A 138 -13.26 15.80 4.71
N CYS A 139 -12.81 15.83 3.45
CA CYS A 139 -12.30 17.04 2.84
C CYS A 139 -12.60 17.12 1.34
N TYR A 140 -12.78 18.35 0.87
CA TYR A 140 -13.01 18.69 -0.53
C TYR A 140 -12.38 20.05 -0.81
N GLN A 141 -11.63 20.17 -1.89
CA GLN A 141 -10.94 21.39 -2.33
C GLN A 141 -10.05 22.02 -1.24
N VAL A 142 -9.24 21.19 -0.58
CA VAL A 142 -8.31 21.66 0.45
C VAL A 142 -7.07 22.27 -0.18
N SER A 143 -6.49 23.26 0.49
CA SER A 143 -5.22 23.85 0.08
C SER A 143 -4.04 22.94 0.42
N GLU A 144 -2.94 23.04 -0.31
CA GLU A 144 -1.69 22.35 0.02
C GLU A 144 -1.20 22.66 1.44
N THR A 145 -1.41 23.89 1.90
CA THR A 145 -1.04 24.35 3.25
C THR A 145 -1.79 23.58 4.34
N ASP A 146 -3.07 23.28 4.12
CA ASP A 146 -3.94 22.63 5.09
C ASP A 146 -3.97 21.11 4.97
N ALA A 147 -3.45 20.57 3.88
CA ALA A 147 -3.57 19.16 3.50
C ALA A 147 -3.22 18.17 4.64
N MET A 148 -2.14 18.43 5.39
CA MET A 148 -1.70 17.55 6.48
C MET A 148 -2.63 17.55 7.70
N ASN A 149 -3.56 18.52 7.82
CA ASN A 149 -4.57 18.53 8.87
C ASN A 149 -5.62 17.43 8.68
N TYR A 150 -5.73 16.90 7.46
CA TYR A 150 -6.70 15.86 7.07
C TYR A 150 -6.09 14.45 7.10
N VAL A 151 -4.79 14.31 7.36
CA VAL A 151 -4.13 13.02 7.45
C VAL A 151 -4.36 12.40 8.83
N PHE A 152 -4.82 11.16 8.87
CA PHE A 152 -4.89 10.31 10.06
C PHE A 152 -3.55 9.63 10.34
N GLY A 153 -2.97 9.02 9.32
CA GLY A 153 -1.76 8.22 9.45
C GLY A 153 -1.33 7.59 8.14
N TYR A 154 -0.59 6.48 8.26
CA TYR A 154 0.10 5.86 7.14
C TYR A 154 -0.01 4.33 7.18
N VAL A 155 0.12 3.71 6.01
CA VAL A 155 0.11 2.26 5.81
C VAL A 155 1.06 1.86 4.68
N ASN A 156 1.71 0.69 4.77
CA ASN A 156 2.38 0.14 3.59
C ASN A 156 1.33 -0.35 2.59
N ILE A 157 1.57 -0.12 1.31
CA ILE A 157 0.73 -0.61 0.22
C ILE A 157 1.59 -1.15 -0.93
N ILE A 158 1.22 -2.29 -1.48
CA ILE A 158 1.79 -2.80 -2.73
C ILE A 158 0.77 -2.58 -3.84
N ASP A 159 1.11 -1.75 -4.82
CA ASP A 159 0.29 -1.60 -6.01
C ASP A 159 0.63 -2.69 -7.03
N GLY A 160 -0.10 -3.83 -6.94
CA GLY A 160 0.00 -4.93 -7.87
C GLY A 160 -0.36 -4.52 -9.29
N SER A 161 0.43 -4.98 -10.27
CA SER A 161 0.36 -4.53 -11.65
C SER A 161 0.48 -5.68 -12.65
N ALA A 162 -0.48 -5.79 -13.57
CA ALA A 162 -0.43 -6.68 -14.72
C ALA A 162 -0.16 -5.85 -15.98
N ARG A 163 1.09 -5.83 -16.46
CA ARG A 163 1.52 -4.95 -17.57
C ARG A 163 1.19 -5.52 -18.95
N GLY A 164 1.17 -4.62 -19.93
CA GLY A 164 1.08 -4.99 -21.36
C GLY A 164 -0.25 -5.60 -21.78
N LEU A 165 -1.33 -5.34 -21.06
CA LEU A 165 -2.66 -5.81 -21.42
C LEU A 165 -3.23 -5.01 -22.60
N PRO A 166 -3.98 -5.67 -23.55
CA PRO A 166 -4.71 -4.96 -24.59
C PRO A 166 -5.96 -4.24 -24.03
N PRO A 167 -6.47 -3.15 -24.68
CA PRO A 167 -5.81 -2.48 -25.80
C PRO A 167 -4.52 -1.77 -25.37
N ALA A 168 -3.60 -1.56 -26.32
CA ALA A 168 -2.39 -0.79 -26.05
C ALA A 168 -2.74 0.63 -25.58
N GLY A 169 -1.94 1.16 -24.63
CA GLY A 169 -2.13 2.48 -24.03
C GLY A 169 -2.36 2.44 -22.54
N ASN A 170 -2.87 3.53 -21.99
CA ASN A 170 -3.08 3.68 -20.55
C ASN A 170 -4.39 3.00 -20.12
N VAL A 171 -4.30 1.78 -19.62
CA VAL A 171 -5.41 0.94 -19.17
C VAL A 171 -5.31 0.63 -17.68
N PHE A 172 -5.08 1.63 -16.85
CA PHE A 172 -4.88 1.48 -15.41
C PHE A 172 -5.91 0.57 -14.75
N PHE A 173 -7.19 0.72 -15.08
CA PHE A 173 -8.22 -0.12 -14.51
C PHE A 173 -7.94 -1.62 -14.70
N GLN A 174 -7.63 -2.05 -15.93
CA GLN A 174 -7.34 -3.46 -16.19
C GLN A 174 -6.04 -3.94 -15.57
N MET A 175 -5.04 -3.06 -15.47
CA MET A 175 -3.73 -3.42 -14.95
C MET A 175 -3.68 -3.47 -13.43
N LYS A 176 -4.45 -2.60 -12.75
CA LYS A 176 -4.28 -2.25 -11.34
C LYS A 176 -5.45 -2.64 -10.43
N ALA A 177 -6.71 -2.61 -10.93
CA ALA A 177 -7.91 -2.85 -10.13
C ALA A 177 -8.30 -4.34 -10.11
N ARG A 178 -7.34 -5.25 -9.89
CA ARG A 178 -7.58 -6.70 -9.89
C ARG A 178 -7.68 -7.22 -8.47
N GLU A 179 -8.48 -8.28 -8.28
CA GLU A 179 -8.54 -8.98 -7.00
C GLU A 179 -7.15 -9.33 -6.50
N THR A 180 -6.92 -9.17 -5.20
CA THR A 180 -5.66 -9.44 -4.49
C THR A 180 -4.49 -8.50 -4.82
N PHE A 181 -4.67 -7.50 -5.69
CA PHE A 181 -3.59 -6.62 -6.16
C PHE A 181 -3.35 -5.40 -5.27
N THR A 182 -3.96 -5.35 -4.08
CA THR A 182 -3.76 -4.26 -3.12
C THR A 182 -3.43 -4.81 -1.72
N PRO A 183 -2.26 -5.45 -1.55
CA PRO A 183 -1.78 -5.78 -0.21
C PRO A 183 -1.55 -4.52 0.62
N ILE A 184 -2.08 -4.49 1.86
CA ILE A 184 -1.88 -3.38 2.80
C ILE A 184 -1.58 -3.88 4.22
N GLY A 185 -0.87 -3.07 5.00
CA GLY A 185 -0.57 -3.32 6.39
C GLY A 185 0.92 -3.33 6.73
N PRO A 186 1.36 -3.96 7.82
CA PRO A 186 0.56 -4.74 8.77
C PRO A 186 -0.30 -3.88 9.67
N TYR A 187 0.03 -2.60 9.86
CA TYR A 187 -0.62 -1.68 10.79
C TYR A 187 -1.10 -0.42 10.08
N LEU A 188 -2.12 0.20 10.64
CA LEU A 188 -2.43 1.61 10.44
C LEU A 188 -1.66 2.40 11.52
N VAL A 189 -0.69 3.20 11.09
CA VAL A 189 0.21 3.95 11.97
C VAL A 189 -0.25 5.40 12.04
N THR A 190 -0.59 5.90 13.22
CA THR A 190 -1.06 7.28 13.40
C THR A 190 0.04 8.29 13.05
N LYS A 191 -0.34 9.46 12.54
CA LYS A 191 0.60 10.44 11.98
C LYS A 191 1.64 10.96 12.97
N ASP A 192 1.35 10.95 14.26
CA ASP A 192 2.25 11.35 15.33
C ASP A 192 3.45 10.41 15.52
N GLU A 193 3.37 9.17 15.06
CA GLU A 193 4.48 8.21 15.04
C GLU A 193 5.52 8.50 13.94
N ILE A 194 5.18 9.29 12.94
CA ILE A 194 6.01 9.55 11.76
C ILE A 194 6.37 11.04 11.72
N ALA A 195 7.61 11.35 12.09
CA ALA A 195 8.05 12.75 12.22
C ALA A 195 8.06 13.50 10.88
N ASN A 196 8.46 12.85 9.78
CA ASN A 196 8.47 13.45 8.44
C ASN A 196 8.07 12.43 7.36
N PRO A 197 6.81 12.42 6.93
CA PRO A 197 6.36 11.46 5.90
C PRO A 197 6.96 11.75 4.51
N GLN A 198 7.55 12.92 4.30
CA GLN A 198 8.23 13.30 3.04
C GLN A 198 9.71 12.89 3.03
N SER A 199 10.18 12.09 4.03
CA SER A 199 11.54 11.55 4.07
C SER A 199 11.55 10.21 4.79
N ILE A 200 10.84 9.22 4.22
CA ILE A 200 10.74 7.84 4.72
C ILE A 200 11.50 6.92 3.76
N PRO A 201 12.50 6.16 4.24
CA PRO A 201 13.09 5.06 3.49
C PRO A 201 12.04 3.97 3.20
N ILE A 202 11.99 3.52 1.95
CA ILE A 202 11.10 2.45 1.48
C ILE A 202 11.92 1.34 0.86
N LYS A 203 11.70 0.11 1.33
CA LYS A 203 12.37 -1.08 0.78
C LYS A 203 11.37 -2.17 0.46
N LEU A 204 11.56 -2.81 -0.68
CA LEU A 204 10.85 -4.03 -1.05
C LEU A 204 11.85 -5.15 -1.32
N TRP A 205 11.61 -6.29 -0.72
CA TRP A 205 12.38 -7.53 -0.93
C TRP A 205 11.53 -8.56 -1.67
N VAL A 206 12.18 -9.34 -2.49
CA VAL A 206 11.62 -10.58 -3.07
C VAL A 206 12.54 -11.72 -2.66
N ASN A 207 12.02 -12.69 -1.92
CA ASN A 207 12.76 -13.82 -1.36
C ASN A 207 14.03 -13.38 -0.59
N GLY A 208 13.90 -12.32 0.21
CA GLY A 208 14.98 -11.77 1.03
C GLY A 208 16.00 -10.88 0.28
N LYS A 209 15.92 -10.79 -1.07
CA LYS A 209 16.77 -9.89 -1.85
C LYS A 209 16.08 -8.52 -2.00
N VAL A 210 16.80 -7.44 -1.67
CA VAL A 210 16.33 -6.06 -1.92
C VAL A 210 16.19 -5.84 -3.42
N MET A 211 15.01 -5.40 -3.83
CA MET A 211 14.67 -5.06 -5.21
C MET A 211 14.39 -3.58 -5.37
N GLN A 212 13.57 -2.99 -4.51
CA GLN A 212 13.38 -1.54 -4.46
C GLN A 212 14.02 -0.99 -3.17
N ASP A 213 14.74 0.12 -3.30
CA ASP A 213 15.34 0.88 -2.19
C ASP A 213 15.35 2.36 -2.59
N PHE A 214 14.48 3.15 -1.98
CA PHE A 214 14.29 4.56 -2.31
C PHE A 214 13.69 5.31 -1.12
N ASN A 215 13.48 6.63 -1.26
CA ASN A 215 12.95 7.47 -0.19
C ASN A 215 11.79 8.33 -0.71
N THR A 216 10.85 8.68 0.16
CA THR A 216 9.72 9.56 -0.18
C THR A 216 10.15 10.99 -0.50
N ASP A 217 11.38 11.39 -0.19
CA ASP A 217 11.93 12.69 -0.60
C ASP A 217 12.22 12.79 -2.12
N ASP A 218 12.26 11.64 -2.83
CA ASP A 218 12.36 11.57 -4.30
C ASP A 218 11.00 11.75 -5.02
N MET A 219 9.91 12.06 -4.27
CA MET A 219 8.61 12.32 -4.88
C MET A 219 8.64 13.55 -5.80
N ALA A 220 8.03 13.42 -6.98
CA ALA A 220 7.84 14.51 -7.94
C ALA A 220 6.80 15.53 -7.45
N HIS A 221 5.73 15.04 -6.84
CA HIS A 221 4.68 15.85 -6.18
C HIS A 221 4.60 15.44 -4.72
N SER A 222 4.71 16.43 -3.83
CA SER A 222 4.68 16.21 -2.39
C SER A 222 3.36 15.56 -1.92
N ILE A 223 3.37 14.92 -0.76
CA ILE A 223 2.14 14.38 -0.14
C ILE A 223 1.05 15.46 -0.03
N LYS A 224 1.43 16.67 0.36
CA LYS A 224 0.51 17.82 0.47
C LYS A 224 -0.13 18.14 -0.88
N ARG A 225 0.68 18.18 -1.93
CA ARG A 225 0.23 18.45 -3.30
C ARG A 225 -0.68 17.34 -3.83
N CYS A 226 -0.39 16.09 -3.51
CA CYS A 226 -1.25 14.95 -3.89
C CYS A 226 -2.64 15.08 -3.24
N ILE A 227 -2.70 15.38 -1.94
CA ILE A 227 -3.97 15.56 -1.21
C ILE A 227 -4.75 16.74 -1.78
N GLU A 228 -4.10 17.89 -1.97
CA GLU A 228 -4.71 19.05 -2.60
C GLU A 228 -5.34 18.66 -3.94
N TRP A 229 -4.55 18.08 -4.85
CA TRP A 229 -4.98 17.76 -6.20
C TRP A 229 -6.16 16.77 -6.24
N ILE A 230 -6.07 15.66 -5.48
CA ILE A 230 -7.14 14.65 -5.44
C ILE A 230 -8.41 15.25 -4.84
N SER A 231 -8.30 16.05 -3.76
CA SER A 231 -9.46 16.69 -3.12
C SER A 231 -10.20 17.69 -4.03
N HIS A 232 -9.56 18.18 -5.09
CA HIS A 232 -10.20 19.00 -6.12
C HIS A 232 -10.91 18.14 -7.19
N VAL A 233 -10.58 16.85 -7.29
CA VAL A 233 -11.26 15.92 -8.20
C VAL A 233 -12.52 15.37 -7.55
N HIS A 234 -12.43 14.89 -6.30
CA HIS A 234 -13.56 14.36 -5.53
C HIS A 234 -13.38 14.56 -4.03
N THR A 235 -14.46 14.38 -3.26
CA THR A 235 -14.40 14.39 -1.81
C THR A 235 -13.61 13.18 -1.31
N LEU A 236 -12.66 13.42 -0.40
CA LEU A 236 -11.99 12.37 0.36
C LEU A 236 -12.70 12.15 1.69
N GLU A 237 -12.87 10.88 2.06
CA GLU A 237 -13.57 10.47 3.29
C GLU A 237 -12.60 9.84 4.30
N PRO A 238 -12.94 9.81 5.61
CA PRO A 238 -12.14 9.11 6.61
C PRO A 238 -11.91 7.64 6.24
N GLY A 239 -10.66 7.20 6.26
CA GLY A 239 -10.26 5.85 5.86
C GLY A 239 -9.92 5.69 4.37
N ASP A 240 -10.10 6.70 3.53
CA ASP A 240 -9.58 6.70 2.16
C ASP A 240 -8.06 6.64 2.14
N ILE A 241 -7.51 5.97 1.14
CA ILE A 241 -6.07 5.78 0.98
C ILE A 241 -5.60 6.54 -0.26
N ILE A 242 -4.56 7.34 -0.09
CA ILE A 242 -3.77 7.89 -1.20
C ILE A 242 -2.45 7.11 -1.24
N ALA A 243 -2.29 6.24 -2.22
CA ALA A 243 -1.02 5.59 -2.54
C ALA A 243 -0.13 6.58 -3.30
N THR A 244 1.07 6.82 -2.79
CA THR A 244 1.87 7.99 -3.21
C THR A 244 2.74 7.75 -4.45
N GLY A 245 2.61 6.58 -5.08
CA GLY A 245 3.46 6.18 -6.19
C GLY A 245 4.74 5.47 -5.73
N THR A 246 5.54 5.06 -6.69
CA THR A 246 6.78 4.30 -6.48
C THR A 246 7.91 4.80 -7.34
N ASN A 247 9.15 4.51 -6.95
CA ASN A 247 10.33 4.56 -7.82
C ASN A 247 10.41 3.25 -8.62
N HIS A 248 10.31 3.34 -9.95
CA HIS A 248 10.16 2.17 -10.83
C HIS A 248 11.46 1.39 -11.06
N ARG A 249 12.62 1.94 -10.71
CA ARG A 249 13.94 1.36 -11.05
C ARG A 249 14.11 -0.07 -10.51
N GLY A 250 13.60 -0.35 -9.32
CA GLY A 250 13.68 -1.67 -8.67
C GLY A 250 12.56 -2.64 -9.03
N LEU A 251 11.58 -2.25 -9.85
CA LEU A 251 10.51 -3.14 -10.26
C LEU A 251 11.05 -4.37 -10.97
N ASN A 252 10.49 -5.52 -10.64
CA ASN A 252 10.91 -6.82 -11.15
C ASN A 252 9.72 -7.77 -11.24
N PRO A 253 9.80 -8.85 -12.04
CA PRO A 253 8.73 -9.82 -12.17
C PRO A 253 8.49 -10.60 -10.87
N PHE A 254 7.22 -10.81 -10.53
CA PHE A 254 6.80 -11.77 -9.51
C PHE A 254 6.59 -13.16 -10.13
N HIS A 255 6.97 -14.19 -9.37
CA HIS A 255 6.79 -15.59 -9.74
C HIS A 255 5.99 -16.36 -8.71
N ASP A 256 5.45 -17.50 -9.13
CA ASP A 256 4.83 -18.44 -8.19
C ASP A 256 5.77 -18.82 -7.05
N GLY A 257 5.25 -18.76 -5.82
CA GLY A 257 5.98 -19.09 -4.60
C GLY A 257 6.89 -17.97 -4.08
N ASP A 258 6.93 -16.79 -4.71
CA ASP A 258 7.68 -15.66 -4.15
C ASP A 258 7.08 -15.20 -2.83
N LEU A 259 7.96 -14.85 -1.89
CA LEU A 259 7.65 -14.05 -0.72
C LEU A 259 8.09 -12.61 -0.99
N VAL A 260 7.12 -11.70 -1.03
CA VAL A 260 7.36 -10.26 -1.18
C VAL A 260 7.20 -9.59 0.17
N GLU A 261 8.15 -8.76 0.55
CA GLU A 261 8.13 -8.00 1.79
C GLU A 261 8.30 -6.52 1.48
N LEU A 262 7.49 -5.67 2.12
CA LEU A 262 7.57 -4.21 2.00
C LEU A 262 7.69 -3.58 3.37
N GLU A 263 8.56 -2.59 3.49
CA GLU A 263 8.67 -1.75 4.68
C GLU A 263 8.90 -0.28 4.28
N CYS A 264 7.95 0.57 4.57
CA CYS A 264 8.21 1.98 4.80
C CYS A 264 8.66 2.11 6.25
N GLU A 265 9.80 2.75 6.51
CA GLU A 265 10.38 2.83 7.85
C GLU A 265 9.36 3.36 8.87
N GLY A 266 9.27 2.67 10.02
CA GLY A 266 8.31 2.99 11.09
C GLY A 266 6.94 2.31 10.96
N LEU A 267 6.56 1.80 9.77
CA LEU A 267 5.24 1.20 9.54
C LEU A 267 5.18 -0.31 9.78
N GLY A 268 6.32 -0.94 10.11
CA GLY A 268 6.43 -2.39 10.20
C GLY A 268 6.52 -3.06 8.82
N ARG A 269 6.71 -4.37 8.80
CA ARG A 269 6.96 -5.12 7.56
C ARG A 269 5.72 -5.88 7.09
N LEU A 270 5.20 -5.50 5.93
CA LEU A 270 4.15 -6.21 5.22
C LEU A 270 4.74 -7.40 4.46
N LYS A 271 4.18 -8.59 4.62
CA LYS A 271 4.57 -9.81 3.91
C LYS A 271 3.43 -10.31 3.05
N VAL A 272 3.73 -10.74 1.83
CA VAL A 272 2.75 -11.20 0.84
C VAL A 272 3.29 -12.39 0.08
N ASN A 273 2.48 -13.42 -0.09
CA ASN A 273 2.82 -14.57 -0.91
C ASN A 273 2.33 -14.36 -2.34
N ILE A 274 3.07 -14.84 -3.32
CA ILE A 274 2.67 -14.78 -4.72
C ILE A 274 2.26 -16.17 -5.19
N LYS A 275 1.16 -16.26 -5.94
CA LYS A 275 0.67 -17.51 -6.54
C LYS A 275 0.39 -17.31 -8.01
N ASP A 276 0.95 -18.17 -8.86
CA ASP A 276 0.66 -18.28 -10.27
C ASP A 276 0.34 -19.74 -10.65
N ASP A 277 -0.93 -20.04 -10.83
CA ASP A 277 -1.36 -21.41 -11.20
C ASP A 277 -0.82 -21.84 -12.57
N LEU A 278 -0.44 -20.88 -13.44
CA LEU A 278 0.18 -21.13 -14.74
C LEU A 278 1.68 -21.34 -14.68
N LYS A 279 2.33 -21.16 -13.53
CA LYS A 279 3.77 -21.32 -13.34
C LYS A 279 4.61 -20.57 -14.37
N ARG A 280 4.16 -19.37 -14.75
CA ARG A 280 4.88 -18.51 -15.71
C ARG A 280 6.18 -18.03 -15.08
N THR A 281 7.21 -17.87 -15.90
CA THR A 281 8.50 -17.34 -15.45
C THR A 281 8.97 -16.20 -16.32
N TRP A 282 9.72 -15.29 -15.72
CA TRP A 282 10.37 -14.16 -16.37
C TRP A 282 11.83 -14.10 -15.94
N GLU A 283 12.65 -13.37 -16.68
CA GLU A 283 14.00 -13.07 -16.22
C GLU A 283 13.93 -12.28 -14.90
N ARG A 284 14.60 -12.75 -13.84
CA ARG A 284 14.65 -12.09 -12.54
C ARG A 284 15.64 -10.92 -12.57
N ILE A 285 15.23 -9.83 -13.16
CA ILE A 285 16.02 -8.62 -13.39
C ILE A 285 15.18 -7.39 -13.09
N THR A 286 15.77 -6.35 -12.48
CA THR A 286 15.09 -5.09 -12.23
C THR A 286 15.02 -4.24 -13.50
N ARG A 287 14.14 -3.26 -13.53
CA ARG A 287 14.10 -2.29 -14.64
C ARG A 287 15.40 -1.48 -14.73
N LEU A 288 16.03 -1.16 -13.58
CA LEU A 288 17.33 -0.50 -13.54
C LEU A 288 18.40 -1.36 -14.22
N ASP A 289 18.52 -2.63 -13.81
CA ASP A 289 19.50 -3.55 -14.41
C ASP A 289 19.30 -3.69 -15.93
N ARG A 290 18.03 -3.69 -16.40
CA ARG A 290 17.73 -3.74 -17.84
C ARG A 290 18.15 -2.46 -18.55
N MET A 291 17.86 -1.31 -17.96
CA MET A 291 18.26 0.00 -18.50
C MET A 291 19.79 0.12 -18.60
N GLU A 292 20.51 -0.28 -17.54
CA GLU A 292 21.99 -0.23 -17.52
C GLU A 292 22.63 -1.19 -18.55
N LYS A 293 21.95 -2.29 -18.87
CA LYS A 293 22.35 -3.22 -19.92
C LYS A 293 21.89 -2.81 -21.33
N GLY A 294 21.17 -1.70 -21.47
CA GLY A 294 20.61 -1.25 -22.73
C GLY A 294 19.54 -2.18 -23.31
N LEU A 295 18.81 -2.92 -22.47
CA LEU A 295 17.79 -3.89 -22.88
C LEU A 295 16.41 -3.22 -23.00
N GLU A 296 15.74 -3.44 -24.13
CA GLU A 296 14.36 -3.02 -24.40
C GLU A 296 13.45 -4.25 -24.60
N PRO A 297 12.18 -4.20 -24.22
CA PRO A 297 11.50 -3.13 -23.46
C PRO A 297 11.93 -3.09 -21.99
N PRO A 298 11.51 -2.06 -21.20
CA PRO A 298 11.89 -1.93 -19.79
C PRO A 298 11.37 -3.09 -18.92
N HIS A 299 10.39 -3.84 -19.40
CA HIS A 299 9.85 -5.01 -18.71
C HIS A 299 10.62 -6.28 -19.10
N ALA A 300 10.88 -7.14 -18.11
CA ALA A 300 11.47 -8.45 -18.38
C ALA A 300 10.56 -9.29 -19.30
N PRO A 301 11.12 -9.99 -20.31
CA PRO A 301 10.34 -10.86 -21.17
C PRO A 301 9.89 -12.11 -20.41
N GLN A 302 8.69 -12.60 -20.73
CA GLN A 302 8.23 -13.91 -20.25
C GLN A 302 9.06 -15.02 -20.92
N LEU A 303 9.58 -15.93 -20.10
CA LEU A 303 10.42 -17.03 -20.54
C LEU A 303 9.63 -18.31 -20.79
N THR A 304 8.69 -18.64 -19.90
CA THR A 304 7.91 -19.88 -19.96
C THR A 304 6.43 -19.64 -19.63
N GLY A 305 5.60 -20.64 -19.91
CA GLY A 305 4.18 -20.67 -19.57
C GLY A 305 3.26 -20.22 -20.72
N LYS A 306 1.95 -20.17 -20.44
CA LYS A 306 0.87 -20.08 -21.42
C LYS A 306 1.01 -18.95 -22.46
N TYR A 307 1.57 -17.83 -22.08
CA TYR A 307 1.70 -16.62 -22.91
C TYR A 307 3.16 -16.31 -23.29
N GLY A 308 4.09 -17.22 -22.99
CA GLY A 308 5.50 -17.10 -23.33
C GLY A 308 5.78 -17.39 -24.81
N PRO A 309 7.05 -17.23 -25.24
CA PRO A 309 7.47 -17.59 -26.59
C PRO A 309 7.16 -19.07 -26.87
N LYS A 310 6.75 -19.34 -28.12
CA LYS A 310 6.55 -20.72 -28.63
C LYS A 310 7.87 -21.30 -29.10
#